data_db869e864bb756a914f9e9d362415b8b
#
_entry.id   db869e864bb756a914f9e9d362415b8b
#
_cell.length_a   1.000
_cell.length_b   1.000
_cell.length_c   1.000
_cell.angle_alpha   90.00
_cell.angle_beta   90.00
_cell.angle_gamma   90.00
#
_symmetry.space_group_name_H-M   'P 1'
#
loop_
_entity.id
_entity.type
_entity.pdbx_description
1 polymer ?
#
loop_
_entity_poly.entity_id
_entity_poly.type
_entity_poly.pdbx_seq_one_letter_code
_entity_poly.pdbx_strand_id
1 'polypeptide(L)'
;NFKPLIILPNIKEFNFNKLLLLDDGAYNANKTLYTFFYMFGEQKVDVLKVNVDTEDELKERFGENYNIILKEGDPFKIIMEESENYDFVLMGDLRFTIMVEKITRKLGVRLLENLKKPIFIV
;
A
#
# COMPACT_ATOMS: atom_id res chain seq x y z
N ASN A 1 19.95 -0.20 -3.15
CA ASN A 1 19.83 -1.11 -2.02
C ASN A 1 18.55 -0.90 -1.27
N PHE A 2 17.66 -1.86 -1.38
CA PHE A 2 16.45 -1.80 -0.58
C PHE A 2 16.54 -2.81 0.52
N LYS A 3 16.09 -2.41 1.68
CA LYS A 3 15.84 -3.34 2.76
C LYS A 3 14.35 -3.30 3.04
N PRO A 4 13.62 -4.36 2.70
CA PRO A 4 12.22 -4.39 3.07
C PRO A 4 12.09 -4.41 4.60
N LEU A 5 11.11 -3.68 5.08
CA LEU A 5 10.84 -3.56 6.50
C LEU A 5 9.41 -3.95 6.78
N ILE A 6 9.20 -4.65 7.87
CA ILE A 6 7.87 -4.88 8.40
C ILE A 6 7.76 -4.07 9.68
N ILE A 7 6.82 -3.13 9.70
CA ILE A 7 6.55 -2.32 10.87
C ILE A 7 5.33 -2.90 11.56
N LEU A 8 5.51 -3.35 12.79
CA LEU A 8 4.42 -3.94 13.56
C LEU A 8 3.92 -2.91 14.56
N PRO A 9 2.63 -2.62 14.57
CA PRO A 9 2.05 -1.84 15.65
C PRO A 9 2.04 -2.68 16.92
N ASN A 10 1.54 -2.12 18.01
CA ASN A 10 1.48 -2.83 19.28
C ASN A 10 0.42 -3.93 19.24
N ILE A 11 0.70 -5.00 18.49
CA ILE A 11 -0.16 -6.16 18.33
C ILE A 11 0.65 -7.43 18.61
N LYS A 12 -0.04 -8.48 19.01
CA LYS A 12 0.61 -9.74 19.37
C LYS A 12 0.90 -10.63 18.18
N GLU A 13 0.09 -10.55 17.14
CA GLU A 13 0.23 -11.39 15.96
C GLU A 13 -0.35 -10.70 14.74
N PHE A 14 0.07 -11.16 13.56
CA PHE A 14 -0.43 -10.64 12.30
C PHE A 14 -0.58 -11.79 11.31
N ASN A 15 -1.33 -11.52 10.22
CA ASN A 15 -1.53 -12.50 9.16
C ASN A 15 -1.60 -11.80 7.80
N PHE A 16 -1.59 -12.58 6.74
CA PHE A 16 -1.66 -12.11 5.36
C PHE A 16 -3.00 -12.43 4.69
N ASN A 17 -4.05 -12.63 5.47
CA ASN A 17 -5.34 -13.05 4.90
C ASN A 17 -5.95 -12.00 4.00
N LYS A 18 -5.86 -10.73 4.40
CA LYS A 18 -6.35 -9.61 3.59
C LYS A 18 -5.26 -8.57 3.44
N LEU A 19 -4.73 -8.48 2.24
CA LEU A 19 -3.62 -7.58 1.92
C LEU A 19 -4.12 -6.36 1.16
N LEU A 20 -3.63 -5.19 1.54
CA LEU A 20 -3.90 -3.95 0.86
C LEU A 20 -2.60 -3.32 0.38
N LEU A 21 -2.48 -3.10 -0.92
CA LEU A 21 -1.36 -2.37 -1.49
C LEU A 21 -1.79 -0.93 -1.72
N LEU A 22 -1.00 0.01 -1.22
CA LEU A 22 -1.21 1.42 -1.47
C LEU A 22 -0.41 1.82 -2.71
N ASP A 23 -1.11 2.20 -3.76
CA ASP A 23 -0.49 2.53 -5.04
C ASP A 23 -0.62 4.02 -5.32
N ASP A 24 0.50 4.69 -5.50
CA ASP A 24 0.58 6.11 -5.84
C ASP A 24 0.63 6.36 -7.35
N GLY A 25 0.47 5.32 -8.16
CA GLY A 25 0.60 5.41 -9.60
C GLY A 25 2.04 5.40 -10.10
N ALA A 26 3.00 5.23 -9.21
CA ALA A 26 4.41 5.20 -9.55
C ALA A 26 4.97 3.79 -9.49
N TYR A 27 6.18 3.63 -9.98
CA TYR A 27 6.87 2.35 -10.03
C TYR A 27 7.07 1.70 -8.66
N ASN A 28 7.05 2.50 -7.61
CA ASN A 28 7.33 2.01 -6.27
C ASN A 28 6.31 0.97 -5.77
N ALA A 29 5.05 1.11 -6.15
CA ALA A 29 4.04 0.14 -5.77
C ALA A 29 4.32 -1.23 -6.42
N ASN A 30 4.69 -1.23 -7.70
CA ASN A 30 5.04 -2.46 -8.39
C ASN A 30 6.20 -3.17 -7.71
N LYS A 31 7.22 -2.41 -7.37
CA LYS A 31 8.41 -2.93 -6.72
C LYS A 31 8.08 -3.50 -5.34
N THR A 32 7.24 -2.81 -4.59
CA THR A 32 6.80 -3.29 -3.29
C THR A 32 6.09 -4.63 -3.42
N LEU A 33 5.17 -4.72 -4.37
CA LEU A 33 4.41 -5.93 -4.59
C LEU A 33 5.32 -7.09 -5.05
N TYR A 34 6.23 -6.83 -5.97
CA TYR A 34 7.18 -7.84 -6.41
C TYR A 34 8.04 -8.36 -5.27
N THR A 35 8.54 -7.45 -4.44
CA THR A 35 9.39 -7.83 -3.32
C THR A 35 8.62 -8.68 -2.33
N PHE A 36 7.38 -8.28 -2.05
CA PHE A 36 6.52 -9.04 -1.15
C PHE A 36 6.26 -10.45 -1.68
N PHE A 37 5.91 -10.56 -2.96
CA PHE A 37 5.64 -11.85 -3.58
C PHE A 37 6.89 -12.72 -3.64
N TYR A 38 8.05 -12.11 -3.84
CA TYR A 38 9.31 -12.83 -3.84
C TYR A 38 9.59 -13.45 -2.46
N MET A 39 9.30 -12.70 -1.41
CA MET A 39 9.57 -13.14 -0.04
C MET A 39 8.52 -14.10 0.51
N PHE A 40 7.26 -13.88 0.20
CA PHE A 40 6.15 -14.58 0.84
C PHE A 40 5.26 -15.36 -0.13
N GLY A 41 5.56 -15.32 -1.40
CA GLY A 41 4.76 -15.98 -2.43
C GLY A 41 3.65 -15.11 -2.95
N GLU A 42 3.17 -15.46 -4.14
CA GLU A 42 2.10 -14.73 -4.81
C GLU A 42 0.78 -14.98 -4.10
N GLN A 43 0.07 -13.90 -3.80
CA GLN A 43 -1.16 -13.94 -3.03
C GLN A 43 -2.16 -12.94 -3.59
N LYS A 44 -3.40 -13.09 -3.17
CA LYS A 44 -4.44 -12.14 -3.55
C LYS A 44 -4.25 -10.82 -2.81
N VAL A 45 -4.26 -9.72 -3.55
CA VAL A 45 -4.02 -8.38 -3.02
C VAL A 45 -5.04 -7.42 -3.59
N ASP A 46 -5.60 -6.56 -2.74
CA ASP A 46 -6.40 -5.44 -3.20
C ASP A 46 -5.50 -4.21 -3.30
N VAL A 47 -5.67 -3.43 -4.36
CA VAL A 47 -4.85 -2.26 -4.63
C VAL A 47 -5.71 -1.01 -4.46
N LEU A 48 -5.31 -0.14 -3.54
CA LEU A 48 -5.99 1.13 -3.33
C LEU A 48 -5.23 2.24 -4.06
N LYS A 49 -5.93 2.91 -4.96
CA LYS A 49 -5.42 4.08 -5.67
C LYS A 49 -6.20 5.31 -5.24
N VAL A 50 -5.51 6.30 -4.70
CA VAL A 50 -6.14 7.52 -4.21
C VAL A 50 -5.72 8.68 -5.11
N ASN A 51 -6.71 9.34 -5.70
CA ASN A 51 -6.48 10.50 -6.58
C ASN A 51 -5.57 10.19 -7.77
N VAL A 52 -5.57 8.94 -8.21
CA VAL A 52 -4.74 8.48 -9.33
C VAL A 52 -5.65 7.99 -10.43
N ASP A 53 -5.42 8.49 -11.63
CA ASP A 53 -6.17 8.11 -12.83
C ASP A 53 -5.18 7.59 -13.87
N THR A 54 -4.64 6.41 -13.63
CA THR A 54 -3.69 5.79 -14.54
C THR A 54 -4.12 4.37 -14.85
N GLU A 55 -3.76 3.90 -16.04
CA GLU A 55 -3.94 2.51 -16.39
C GLU A 55 -3.17 1.62 -15.43
N ASP A 56 -3.74 0.48 -15.17
CA ASP A 56 -3.19 -0.42 -14.20
C ASP A 56 -2.28 -1.45 -14.86
N GLU A 57 -0.99 -1.20 -14.81
CA GLU A 57 0.00 -2.12 -15.32
C GLU A 57 0.11 -3.40 -14.48
N LEU A 58 -0.29 -3.33 -13.22
CA LEU A 58 -0.25 -4.50 -12.36
C LEU A 58 -1.21 -5.59 -12.85
N LYS A 59 -2.36 -5.17 -13.38
CA LYS A 59 -3.36 -6.11 -13.85
C LYS A 59 -2.86 -6.98 -14.99
N GLU A 60 -2.05 -6.42 -15.85
CA GLU A 60 -1.47 -7.16 -16.96
C GLU A 60 -0.49 -8.22 -16.50
N ARG A 61 0.20 -7.97 -15.39
CA ARG A 61 1.25 -8.84 -14.88
C ARG A 61 0.74 -9.94 -13.98
N PHE A 62 -0.16 -9.61 -13.08
CA PHE A 62 -0.59 -10.52 -12.03
C PHE A 62 -1.98 -11.08 -12.25
N GLY A 63 -2.63 -10.66 -13.35
CA GLY A 63 -3.93 -11.20 -13.73
C GLY A 63 -5.01 -10.89 -12.71
N GLU A 64 -5.70 -11.93 -12.29
CA GLU A 64 -6.85 -11.79 -11.40
C GLU A 64 -6.51 -11.86 -9.91
N ASN A 65 -5.23 -11.90 -9.58
CA ASN A 65 -4.81 -12.00 -8.18
C ASN A 65 -4.94 -10.69 -7.41
N TYR A 66 -5.52 -9.66 -8.01
CA TYR A 66 -5.75 -8.43 -7.29
C TYR A 66 -6.96 -7.68 -7.80
N ASN A 67 -7.53 -6.90 -6.91
CA ASN A 67 -8.69 -6.08 -7.16
C ASN A 67 -8.30 -4.61 -6.95
N ILE A 68 -8.80 -3.73 -7.81
CA ILE A 68 -8.44 -2.32 -7.77
C ILE A 68 -9.57 -1.50 -7.19
N ILE A 69 -9.23 -0.66 -6.22
CA ILE A 69 -10.15 0.24 -5.56
C ILE A 69 -9.70 1.67 -5.88
N LEU A 70 -10.55 2.42 -6.55
CA LEU A 70 -10.27 3.81 -6.90
C LEU A 70 -11.04 4.73 -5.98
N LYS A 71 -10.35 5.65 -5.34
CA LYS A 71 -10.95 6.63 -4.43
C LYS A 71 -10.40 8.02 -4.71
N GLU A 72 -11.21 9.02 -4.44
CA GLU A 72 -10.81 10.42 -4.53
C GLU A 72 -11.10 11.13 -3.21
N GLY A 73 -10.23 12.03 -2.82
CA GLY A 73 -10.42 12.80 -1.61
C GLY A 73 -9.14 12.96 -0.80
N ASP A 74 -9.29 13.08 0.50
CA ASP A 74 -8.15 13.18 1.40
C ASP A 74 -7.46 11.83 1.54
N PRO A 75 -6.21 11.70 1.08
CA PRO A 75 -5.52 10.40 1.11
C PRO A 75 -5.43 9.79 2.50
N PHE A 76 -5.09 10.58 3.51
CA PHE A 76 -4.94 10.04 4.85
C PHE A 76 -6.24 9.41 5.35
N LYS A 77 -7.33 10.15 5.21
CA LYS A 77 -8.65 9.69 5.66
C LYS A 77 -9.08 8.44 4.92
N ILE A 78 -8.90 8.43 3.60
CA ILE A 78 -9.29 7.29 2.76
C ILE A 78 -8.49 6.06 3.13
N ILE A 79 -7.18 6.20 3.29
CA ILE A 79 -6.31 5.07 3.64
C ILE A 79 -6.66 4.52 5.02
N MET A 80 -6.89 5.41 5.97
CA MET A 80 -7.26 4.98 7.32
C MET A 80 -8.58 4.22 7.33
N GLU A 81 -9.56 4.69 6.58
CA GLU A 81 -10.86 4.03 6.50
C GLU A 81 -10.75 2.67 5.77
N GLU A 82 -10.09 2.64 4.62
CA GLU A 82 -9.95 1.39 3.86
C GLU A 82 -9.15 0.34 4.61
N SER A 83 -8.08 0.75 5.27
CA SER A 83 -7.20 -0.19 5.97
C SER A 83 -7.91 -0.98 7.07
N GLU A 84 -9.03 -0.47 7.57
CA GLU A 84 -9.81 -1.19 8.57
C GLU A 84 -10.32 -2.55 8.06
N ASN A 85 -10.45 -2.69 6.75
CA ASN A 85 -10.94 -3.91 6.12
C ASN A 85 -9.83 -4.93 5.84
N TYR A 86 -8.59 -4.62 6.20
CA TYR A 86 -7.43 -5.43 5.85
C TYR A 86 -6.60 -5.80 7.07
N ASP A 87 -5.79 -6.84 6.91
CA ASP A 87 -4.95 -7.35 7.99
C ASP A 87 -3.51 -6.88 7.87
N PHE A 88 -3.11 -6.48 6.67
CA PHE A 88 -1.73 -6.13 6.41
C PHE A 88 -1.67 -5.13 5.25
N VAL A 89 -0.82 -4.11 5.37
CA VAL A 89 -0.71 -3.05 4.38
C VAL A 89 0.67 -3.08 3.74
N LEU A 90 0.69 -3.00 2.42
CA LEU A 90 1.91 -2.91 1.64
C LEU A 90 2.04 -1.49 1.12
N MET A 91 3.17 -0.83 1.37
CA MET A 91 3.41 0.51 0.87
C MET A 91 4.82 0.59 0.30
N GLY A 92 4.93 1.28 -0.82
CA GLY A 92 6.22 1.64 -1.34
C GLY A 92 6.67 2.97 -0.72
N ASP A 93 7.46 3.69 -1.46
CA ASP A 93 7.86 5.03 -1.08
C ASP A 93 6.60 5.88 -0.86
N LEU A 94 6.60 6.62 0.20
CA LEU A 94 5.44 7.35 0.71
C LEU A 94 5.06 8.59 -0.12
N ARG A 95 5.22 8.51 -1.42
CA ARG A 95 4.94 9.62 -2.34
C ARG A 95 3.55 9.54 -2.93
N PHE A 96 2.57 9.37 -2.09
CA PHE A 96 1.20 9.45 -2.56
C PHE A 96 0.94 10.82 -3.15
N THR A 97 0.59 10.87 -4.41
CA THR A 97 0.29 12.11 -5.10
C THR A 97 1.43 13.12 -5.01
N ILE A 98 2.43 12.90 -5.81
CA ILE A 98 3.56 13.82 -5.99
C ILE A 98 3.11 15.26 -6.22
N MET A 99 1.93 15.46 -6.75
CA MET A 99 1.36 16.79 -6.99
C MET A 99 1.08 17.56 -5.71
N VAL A 100 1.06 16.89 -4.57
CA VAL A 100 0.83 17.55 -3.28
C VAL A 100 2.02 17.25 -2.39
N GLU A 101 3.17 17.55 -2.92
CA GLU A 101 4.45 17.15 -2.36
C GLU A 101 4.64 17.41 -0.87
N LYS A 102 4.24 18.59 -0.41
CA LYS A 102 4.36 18.94 1.00
C LYS A 102 3.45 18.09 1.88
N ILE A 103 2.29 17.74 1.34
CA ILE A 103 1.31 16.93 2.05
C ILE A 103 1.76 15.47 2.05
N THR A 104 2.40 15.03 0.97
CA THR A 104 2.83 13.64 0.83
C THR A 104 3.84 13.23 1.87
N ARG A 105 4.80 14.08 2.18
CA ARG A 105 5.78 13.81 3.23
C ARG A 105 5.10 13.63 4.57
N LYS A 106 4.14 14.50 4.86
CA LYS A 106 3.39 14.42 6.10
C LYS A 106 2.45 13.23 6.12
N LEU A 107 1.91 12.87 4.96
CA LEU A 107 1.03 11.72 4.84
C LEU A 107 1.74 10.43 5.27
N GLY A 108 2.94 10.20 4.76
CA GLY A 108 3.68 9.01 5.11
C GLY A 108 3.93 8.89 6.59
N VAL A 109 4.38 9.96 7.22
CA VAL A 109 4.62 9.99 8.66
C VAL A 109 3.32 9.78 9.42
N ARG A 110 2.26 10.44 9.01
CA ARG A 110 0.96 10.29 9.66
C ARG A 110 0.45 8.85 9.55
N LEU A 111 0.63 8.22 8.40
CA LEU A 111 0.22 6.83 8.22
C LEU A 111 1.03 5.91 9.13
N LEU A 112 2.34 6.08 9.18
CA LEU A 112 3.19 5.27 10.03
C LEU A 112 2.85 5.41 11.51
N GLU A 113 2.47 6.62 11.94
CA GLU A 113 2.12 6.89 13.32
C GLU A 113 0.71 6.39 13.70
N ASN A 114 -0.19 6.31 12.73
CA ASN A 114 -1.61 6.11 13.03
C ASN A 114 -2.19 4.78 12.53
N LEU A 115 -1.59 4.16 11.53
CA LEU A 115 -2.06 2.85 11.08
C LEU A 115 -1.85 1.81 12.16
N LYS A 116 -2.91 1.11 12.50
CA LYS A 116 -2.88 0.06 13.52
C LYS A 116 -2.73 -1.32 12.90
N LYS A 117 -2.24 -1.38 11.70
CA LYS A 117 -2.02 -2.62 10.96
C LYS A 117 -0.54 -2.79 10.68
N PRO A 118 -0.05 -4.03 10.57
CA PRO A 118 1.33 -4.24 10.12
C PRO A 118 1.54 -3.65 8.74
N ILE A 119 2.71 -3.08 8.51
CA ILE A 119 3.05 -2.42 7.25
C ILE A 119 4.34 -3.02 6.70
N PHE A 120 4.30 -3.40 5.44
CA PHE A 120 5.49 -3.83 4.70
C PHE A 120 5.92 -2.67 3.81
N ILE A 121 7.14 -2.22 3.97
CA ILE A 121 7.71 -1.11 3.21
C ILE A 121 8.99 -1.56 2.52
N VAL A 122 9.14 -1.15 1.29
CA VAL A 122 10.38 -1.40 0.54
C VAL A 122 11.10 -0.11 0.24
#